data_3e35cf05461556afb070e1b485011a24
#
_entry.id   3e35cf05461556afb070e1b485011a24
#
_cell.length_a   1.000
_cell.length_b   1.000
_cell.length_c   1.000
_cell.angle_alpha   90.00
_cell.angle_beta   90.00
_cell.angle_gamma   90.00
#
_symmetry.space_group_name_H-M   'P 1'
#
loop_
_entity.id
_entity.type
_entity.pdbx_description
1 polymer ?
#
loop_
_entity_poly.entity_id
_entity_poly.type
_entity_poly.pdbx_seq_one_letter_code
_entity_poly.pdbx_strand_id
1 'polypeptide(L)'
;MNHPYLDPSFLVSWSRLTPEAIRPDITEAISRAKENIRTICDQPLESLTYESTFGALEKASEDLHLGWGRIMHLDSVNDEPAQREAIGEMLPEVVTFSSSVPLNPRLWTVLKAAASCDWVEDLSPVRQRFIQETLADFRESGADLPDDVKPEYAEIEAQLSLKTKKFAENVLDSTNAWELIVEDEAELSGLPDSAKEAARLDALANGHGTEEAPRWRFTQKFTSLQPVMQFADSDSLRRRMWEGSCSIGKGGEYDNEALIAEILELRDRKAHLLGYGCFADYATSRRMAGSGANALKFINDLHDKVKPSFLKDMEAVRRYKEEKTGKSVEKLSPWETGYWSEKRRRELYAFDEEDLRPYYSVEKVMEGLFSIYSGLYGITVTPRPTVAFKPGESGEAPEGAVEVWHPDVLFYELHDAESGEHLGSFYADWHPRDSKRAGAWMNCLSVGEPPHGGKPRAPHLGLMVGNMTKPVGDKPALLSHREVETIFHEFG
;
A
#
# COMPACT_ATOMS: atom_id res chain seq x y z
N MET A 1 -5.67 -8.94 30.88
CA MET A 1 -4.39 -8.50 30.33
C MET A 1 -4.65 -7.23 29.52
N ASN A 2 -3.69 -6.34 29.43
CA ASN A 2 -3.83 -5.14 28.61
C ASN A 2 -3.46 -5.54 27.17
N HIS A 3 -4.39 -5.37 26.20
CA HIS A 3 -4.23 -5.75 24.81
C HIS A 3 -4.03 -4.48 23.95
N PRO A 4 -2.78 -3.99 23.78
CA PRO A 4 -2.53 -2.71 23.14
C PRO A 4 -2.95 -2.65 21.66
N TYR A 5 -2.85 -3.73 20.91
CA TYR A 5 -3.33 -3.76 19.53
C TYR A 5 -4.86 -3.68 19.43
N LEU A 6 -5.59 -4.04 20.48
CA LEU A 6 -7.06 -4.03 20.54
C LEU A 6 -7.61 -2.77 21.28
N ASP A 7 -6.78 -1.82 21.59
CA ASP A 7 -7.21 -0.57 22.24
C ASP A 7 -8.12 0.22 21.27
N PRO A 8 -9.40 0.46 21.59
CA PRO A 8 -10.34 1.15 20.70
C PRO A 8 -10.13 2.67 20.67
N SER A 9 -9.13 3.20 21.38
CA SER A 9 -8.83 4.64 21.40
C SER A 9 -8.59 5.15 20.00
N PHE A 10 -9.17 6.33 19.68
CA PHE A 10 -9.03 6.96 18.38
C PHE A 10 -7.57 7.24 18.03
N LEU A 11 -6.80 7.83 18.95
CA LEU A 11 -5.36 8.02 18.79
C LEU A 11 -4.61 6.77 19.24
N VAL A 12 -3.74 6.27 18.39
CA VAL A 12 -3.00 5.03 18.60
C VAL A 12 -1.72 5.32 19.42
N SER A 13 -1.50 4.56 20.49
CA SER A 13 -0.25 4.57 21.26
C SER A 13 0.75 3.60 20.62
N TRP A 14 1.45 4.05 19.60
CA TRP A 14 2.32 3.22 18.73
C TRP A 14 3.46 2.55 19.48
N SER A 15 4.05 3.19 20.48
CA SER A 15 5.13 2.62 21.30
C SER A 15 4.70 1.40 22.11
N ARG A 16 3.40 1.26 22.40
CA ARG A 16 2.85 0.08 23.10
C ARG A 16 2.65 -1.12 22.18
N LEU A 17 2.70 -0.92 20.86
CA LEU A 17 2.50 -1.95 19.85
C LEU A 17 3.83 -2.68 19.59
N THR A 18 4.17 -3.61 20.47
CA THR A 18 5.42 -4.38 20.41
C THR A 18 5.21 -5.78 19.79
N PRO A 19 6.26 -6.40 19.23
CA PRO A 19 6.14 -7.75 18.67
C PRO A 19 5.61 -8.79 19.66
N GLU A 20 5.96 -8.68 20.95
CA GLU A 20 5.53 -9.61 22.01
C GLU A 20 4.03 -9.53 22.29
N ALA A 21 3.40 -8.38 22.00
CA ALA A 21 1.96 -8.19 22.19
C ALA A 21 1.13 -8.77 21.02
N ILE A 22 1.74 -9.03 19.85
CA ILE A 22 1.03 -9.53 18.66
C ILE A 22 0.28 -10.82 18.96
N ARG A 23 0.99 -11.83 19.46
CA ARG A 23 0.39 -13.15 19.70
C ARG A 23 -0.77 -13.13 20.72
N PRO A 24 -0.61 -12.59 21.94
CA PRO A 24 -1.69 -12.57 22.92
C PRO A 24 -2.90 -11.74 22.44
N ASP A 25 -2.68 -10.63 21.77
CA ASP A 25 -3.77 -9.76 21.31
C ASP A 25 -4.56 -10.38 20.17
N ILE A 26 -3.88 -10.95 19.18
CA ILE A 26 -4.54 -11.57 18.04
C ILE A 26 -5.25 -12.87 18.45
N THR A 27 -4.67 -13.65 19.37
CA THR A 27 -5.34 -14.84 19.93
C THR A 27 -6.63 -14.45 20.65
N GLU A 28 -6.62 -13.37 21.45
CA GLU A 28 -7.81 -12.83 22.12
C GLU A 28 -8.85 -12.33 21.10
N ALA A 29 -8.41 -11.56 20.08
CA ALA A 29 -9.31 -11.05 19.05
C ALA A 29 -10.01 -12.18 18.27
N ILE A 30 -9.27 -13.23 17.90
CA ILE A 30 -9.83 -14.42 17.25
C ILE A 30 -10.83 -15.13 18.19
N SER A 31 -10.52 -15.21 19.49
CA SER A 31 -11.42 -15.82 20.48
C SER A 31 -12.75 -15.08 20.59
N ARG A 32 -12.71 -13.74 20.69
CA ARG A 32 -13.91 -12.90 20.69
C ARG A 32 -14.69 -13.01 19.39
N ALA A 33 -14.02 -12.97 18.24
CA ALA A 33 -14.67 -13.12 16.95
C ALA A 33 -15.39 -14.47 16.80
N LYS A 34 -14.78 -15.58 17.26
CA LYS A 34 -15.41 -16.90 17.28
C LYS A 34 -16.68 -16.92 18.14
N GLU A 35 -16.65 -16.29 19.31
CA GLU A 35 -17.82 -16.20 20.20
C GLU A 35 -18.94 -15.36 19.58
N ASN A 36 -18.60 -14.23 18.94
CA ASN A 36 -19.56 -13.40 18.23
C ASN A 36 -20.23 -14.17 17.08
N ILE A 37 -19.45 -14.88 16.27
CA ILE A 37 -19.98 -15.74 15.18
C ILE A 37 -20.86 -16.85 15.74
N ARG A 38 -20.47 -17.48 16.85
CA ARG A 38 -21.29 -18.48 17.51
C ARG A 38 -22.65 -17.93 17.95
N THR A 39 -22.65 -16.72 18.53
CA THR A 39 -23.87 -16.02 18.95
C THR A 39 -24.83 -15.81 17.78
N ILE A 40 -24.30 -15.43 16.59
CA ILE A 40 -25.10 -15.29 15.36
C ILE A 40 -25.66 -16.66 14.94
N CYS A 41 -24.86 -17.73 15.00
CA CYS A 41 -25.26 -19.08 14.60
C CYS A 41 -26.33 -19.70 15.51
N ASP A 42 -26.35 -19.35 16.80
CA ASP A 42 -27.21 -19.96 17.80
C ASP A 42 -28.63 -19.36 17.90
N GLN A 43 -28.93 -18.36 17.05
CA GLN A 43 -30.25 -17.73 17.01
C GLN A 43 -31.33 -18.65 16.39
N PRO A 44 -32.56 -18.58 16.92
CA PRO A 44 -33.71 -19.20 16.27
C PRO A 44 -34.00 -18.52 14.92
N LEU A 45 -34.25 -19.31 13.88
CA LEU A 45 -34.48 -18.79 12.53
C LEU A 45 -35.77 -17.94 12.42
N GLU A 46 -36.67 -18.06 13.33
CA GLU A 46 -37.95 -17.35 13.37
C GLU A 46 -37.83 -15.93 13.95
N SER A 47 -36.70 -15.58 14.57
CA SER A 47 -36.48 -14.30 15.26
C SER A 47 -35.34 -13.45 14.67
N LEU A 48 -34.92 -13.75 13.45
CA LEU A 48 -33.82 -13.06 12.80
C LEU A 48 -34.18 -11.61 12.46
N THR A 49 -33.27 -10.70 12.76
CA THR A 49 -33.32 -9.28 12.38
C THR A 49 -32.05 -8.88 11.62
N TYR A 50 -32.05 -7.70 10.98
CA TYR A 50 -30.84 -7.15 10.37
C TYR A 50 -29.72 -6.99 11.43
N GLU A 51 -30.06 -6.38 12.56
CA GLU A 51 -29.11 -6.08 13.63
C GLU A 51 -28.51 -7.34 14.26
N SER A 52 -29.32 -8.40 14.41
CA SER A 52 -28.85 -9.66 15.03
C SER A 52 -28.08 -10.57 14.06
N THR A 53 -28.12 -10.29 12.75
CA THR A 53 -27.49 -11.10 11.70
C THR A 53 -26.41 -10.31 10.95
N PHE A 54 -26.76 -9.58 9.91
CA PHE A 54 -25.81 -8.84 9.07
C PHE A 54 -25.09 -7.73 9.85
N GLY A 55 -25.80 -6.98 10.70
CA GLY A 55 -25.19 -5.95 11.55
C GLY A 55 -24.28 -6.54 12.64
N ALA A 56 -24.65 -7.71 13.19
CA ALA A 56 -23.78 -8.42 14.13
C ALA A 56 -22.56 -9.03 13.43
N LEU A 57 -22.71 -9.53 12.19
CA LEU A 57 -21.61 -10.08 11.39
C LEU A 57 -20.58 -9.02 11.04
N GLU A 58 -21.02 -7.81 10.65
CA GLU A 58 -20.13 -6.68 10.37
C GLU A 58 -19.19 -6.38 11.54
N LYS A 59 -19.73 -6.47 12.77
CA LYS A 59 -18.97 -6.19 14.02
C LYS A 59 -18.25 -7.42 14.58
N ALA A 60 -18.57 -8.62 14.11
CA ALA A 60 -18.09 -9.85 14.72
C ALA A 60 -16.56 -9.96 14.81
N SER A 61 -15.85 -9.43 13.84
CA SER A 61 -14.39 -9.48 13.75
C SER A 61 -13.73 -8.10 13.85
N GLU A 62 -14.41 -7.07 14.38
CA GLU A 62 -13.92 -5.70 14.43
C GLU A 62 -12.59 -5.59 15.21
N ASP A 63 -12.49 -6.21 16.39
CA ASP A 63 -11.25 -6.26 17.18
C ASP A 63 -10.09 -6.88 16.39
N LEU A 64 -10.35 -7.96 15.64
CA LEU A 64 -9.33 -8.61 14.82
C LEU A 64 -8.90 -7.72 13.65
N HIS A 65 -9.84 -7.08 12.96
CA HIS A 65 -9.53 -6.17 11.87
C HIS A 65 -8.73 -4.96 12.36
N LEU A 66 -9.10 -4.40 13.51
CA LEU A 66 -8.37 -3.29 14.14
C LEU A 66 -6.94 -3.70 14.49
N GLY A 67 -6.77 -4.78 15.24
CA GLY A 67 -5.45 -5.24 15.69
C GLY A 67 -4.56 -5.67 14.54
N TRP A 68 -5.08 -6.50 13.63
CA TRP A 68 -4.33 -6.99 12.47
C TRP A 68 -4.00 -5.87 11.48
N GLY A 69 -4.91 -4.91 11.29
CA GLY A 69 -4.66 -3.72 10.46
C GLY A 69 -3.48 -2.87 10.96
N ARG A 70 -3.37 -2.67 12.28
CA ARG A 70 -2.23 -1.97 12.91
C ARG A 70 -0.92 -2.74 12.74
N ILE A 71 -0.95 -4.06 12.91
CA ILE A 71 0.22 -4.94 12.72
C ILE A 71 0.72 -4.85 11.28
N MET A 72 -0.17 -5.01 10.30
CA MET A 72 0.19 -4.98 8.88
C MET A 72 0.62 -3.58 8.42
N HIS A 73 0.09 -2.53 9.05
CA HIS A 73 0.60 -1.19 8.83
C HIS A 73 2.06 -1.07 9.27
N LEU A 74 2.38 -1.45 10.51
CA LEU A 74 3.75 -1.42 11.01
C LEU A 74 4.70 -2.31 10.19
N ASP A 75 4.27 -3.48 9.75
CA ASP A 75 5.01 -4.36 8.82
C ASP A 75 5.37 -3.64 7.50
N SER A 76 4.49 -2.76 7.05
CA SER A 76 4.70 -2.00 5.81
C SER A 76 5.59 -0.76 5.96
N VAL A 77 5.67 -0.16 7.14
CA VAL A 77 6.34 1.13 7.37
C VAL A 77 7.48 1.10 8.39
N ASN A 78 7.55 0.09 9.22
CA ASN A 78 8.58 -0.08 10.26
C ASN A 78 8.92 -1.58 10.43
N ASP A 79 9.24 -2.23 9.32
CA ASP A 79 9.57 -3.64 9.27
C ASP A 79 10.81 -3.98 10.11
N GLU A 80 10.65 -4.95 11.02
CA GLU A 80 11.69 -5.43 11.93
C GLU A 80 11.68 -6.97 12.03
N PRO A 81 12.84 -7.65 12.22
CA PRO A 81 12.90 -9.11 12.27
C PRO A 81 11.97 -9.74 13.30
N ALA A 82 11.90 -9.19 14.53
CA ALA A 82 11.04 -9.72 15.61
C ALA A 82 9.55 -9.59 15.25
N GLN A 83 9.17 -8.52 14.54
CA GLN A 83 7.81 -8.33 14.06
C GLN A 83 7.46 -9.31 12.94
N ARG A 84 8.37 -9.52 11.98
CA ARG A 84 8.21 -10.53 10.92
C ARG A 84 7.99 -11.93 11.49
N GLU A 85 8.77 -12.31 12.52
CA GLU A 85 8.64 -13.59 13.20
C GLU A 85 7.26 -13.73 13.86
N ALA A 86 6.84 -12.74 14.66
CA ALA A 86 5.54 -12.75 15.33
C ALA A 86 4.36 -12.77 14.35
N ILE A 87 4.45 -12.03 13.24
CA ILE A 87 3.45 -12.05 12.16
C ILE A 87 3.44 -13.44 11.49
N GLY A 88 4.62 -14.01 11.19
CA GLY A 88 4.76 -15.33 10.58
C GLY A 88 4.09 -16.44 11.41
N GLU A 89 4.18 -16.35 12.74
CA GLU A 89 3.49 -17.27 13.65
C GLU A 89 1.97 -17.12 13.65
N MET A 90 1.46 -15.89 13.61
CA MET A 90 0.04 -15.60 13.74
C MET A 90 -0.74 -15.59 12.42
N LEU A 91 -0.07 -15.32 11.31
CA LEU A 91 -0.71 -15.26 9.99
C LEU A 91 -1.51 -16.53 9.63
N PRO A 92 -1.00 -17.76 9.86
CA PRO A 92 -1.78 -18.97 9.62
C PRO A 92 -3.07 -19.04 10.46
N GLU A 93 -3.02 -18.59 11.71
CA GLU A 93 -4.21 -18.59 12.60
C GLU A 93 -5.25 -17.57 12.12
N VAL A 94 -4.83 -16.37 11.75
CA VAL A 94 -5.69 -15.32 11.20
C VAL A 94 -6.34 -15.78 9.91
N VAL A 95 -5.56 -16.32 8.97
CA VAL A 95 -6.06 -16.82 7.68
C VAL A 95 -7.01 -17.97 7.87
N THR A 96 -6.68 -18.94 8.74
CA THR A 96 -7.55 -20.09 9.06
C THR A 96 -8.88 -19.63 9.65
N PHE A 97 -8.85 -18.67 10.58
CA PHE A 97 -10.08 -18.11 11.14
C PHE A 97 -10.89 -17.38 10.06
N SER A 98 -10.28 -16.47 9.32
CA SER A 98 -10.97 -15.67 8.29
C SER A 98 -11.61 -16.53 7.21
N SER A 99 -10.90 -17.58 6.75
CA SER A 99 -11.43 -18.54 5.76
C SER A 99 -12.55 -19.41 6.35
N SER A 100 -12.51 -19.70 7.66
CA SER A 100 -13.53 -20.52 8.32
C SER A 100 -14.90 -19.83 8.44
N VAL A 101 -14.93 -18.49 8.47
CA VAL A 101 -16.19 -17.74 8.64
C VAL A 101 -17.15 -17.98 7.47
N PRO A 102 -16.79 -17.72 6.19
CA PRO A 102 -17.68 -17.99 5.06
C PRO A 102 -17.91 -19.49 4.84
N LEU A 103 -17.00 -20.37 5.27
CA LEU A 103 -17.12 -21.82 5.15
C LEU A 103 -18.00 -22.45 6.24
N ASN A 104 -18.46 -21.67 7.24
CA ASN A 104 -19.31 -22.16 8.33
C ASN A 104 -20.73 -22.41 7.80
N PRO A 105 -21.19 -23.71 7.76
CA PRO A 105 -22.47 -24.03 7.16
C PRO A 105 -23.67 -23.52 7.98
N ARG A 106 -23.50 -23.41 9.31
CA ARG A 106 -24.55 -22.88 10.18
C ARG A 106 -24.74 -21.39 10.01
N LEU A 107 -23.64 -20.63 9.99
CA LEU A 107 -23.67 -19.22 9.70
C LEU A 107 -24.29 -18.94 8.31
N TRP A 108 -23.85 -19.68 7.30
CA TRP A 108 -24.39 -19.55 5.95
C TRP A 108 -25.91 -19.82 5.89
N THR A 109 -26.41 -20.82 6.67
CA THR A 109 -27.85 -21.10 6.77
C THR A 109 -28.59 -19.92 7.40
N VAL A 110 -28.07 -19.35 8.50
CA VAL A 110 -28.68 -18.21 9.18
C VAL A 110 -28.74 -16.99 8.26
N LEU A 111 -27.64 -16.65 7.55
CA LEU A 111 -27.58 -15.50 6.66
C LEU A 111 -28.54 -15.65 5.47
N LYS A 112 -28.66 -16.84 4.87
CA LYS A 112 -29.65 -17.11 3.80
C LYS A 112 -31.08 -16.96 4.30
N ALA A 113 -31.37 -17.49 5.49
CA ALA A 113 -32.69 -17.36 6.10
C ALA A 113 -33.04 -15.89 6.40
N ALA A 114 -32.09 -15.14 6.99
CA ALA A 114 -32.27 -13.72 7.27
C ALA A 114 -32.50 -12.89 5.99
N ALA A 115 -31.77 -13.18 4.92
CA ALA A 115 -31.93 -12.49 3.63
C ALA A 115 -33.26 -12.80 2.93
N SER A 116 -34.01 -13.82 3.38
CA SER A 116 -35.31 -14.20 2.86
C SER A 116 -36.48 -13.72 3.73
N CYS A 117 -36.20 -12.96 4.79
CA CYS A 117 -37.26 -12.41 5.64
C CYS A 117 -37.94 -11.20 5.01
N ASP A 118 -39.21 -10.98 5.29
CA ASP A 118 -40.03 -9.88 4.75
C ASP A 118 -39.47 -8.49 5.10
N TRP A 119 -38.84 -8.36 6.29
CA TRP A 119 -38.24 -7.08 6.72
C TRP A 119 -37.11 -6.57 5.80
N VAL A 120 -36.55 -7.41 4.92
CA VAL A 120 -35.49 -6.99 3.99
C VAL A 120 -35.99 -5.93 3.02
N GLU A 121 -37.27 -6.02 2.59
CA GLU A 121 -37.88 -5.06 1.67
C GLU A 121 -38.07 -3.67 2.32
N ASP A 122 -38.20 -3.61 3.65
CA ASP A 122 -38.37 -2.38 4.42
C ASP A 122 -37.03 -1.68 4.77
N LEU A 123 -35.89 -2.30 4.48
CA LEU A 123 -34.58 -1.72 4.74
C LEU A 123 -34.23 -0.61 3.73
N SER A 124 -33.34 0.30 4.17
CA SER A 124 -32.76 1.28 3.26
C SER A 124 -32.00 0.60 2.09
N PRO A 125 -31.94 1.22 0.91
CA PRO A 125 -31.21 0.66 -0.24
C PRO A 125 -29.75 0.28 0.08
N VAL A 126 -29.09 1.02 0.97
CA VAL A 126 -27.72 0.73 1.41
C VAL A 126 -27.66 -0.61 2.18
N ARG A 127 -28.58 -0.83 3.12
CA ARG A 127 -28.63 -2.08 3.89
C ARG A 127 -29.02 -3.29 3.01
N GLN A 128 -29.96 -3.10 2.08
CA GLN A 128 -30.29 -4.12 1.08
C GLN A 128 -29.06 -4.49 0.23
N ARG A 129 -28.31 -3.49 -0.22
CA ARG A 129 -27.07 -3.70 -0.97
C ARG A 129 -26.04 -4.43 -0.13
N PHE A 130 -25.87 -4.06 1.15
CA PHE A 130 -24.94 -4.71 2.07
C PHE A 130 -25.26 -6.20 2.22
N ILE A 131 -26.54 -6.58 2.39
CA ILE A 131 -26.97 -7.99 2.40
C ILE A 131 -26.56 -8.70 1.11
N GLN A 132 -26.84 -8.11 -0.05
CA GLN A 132 -26.54 -8.71 -1.35
C GLN A 132 -25.04 -8.94 -1.54
N GLU A 133 -24.22 -7.94 -1.21
CA GLU A 133 -22.77 -8.03 -1.32
C GLU A 133 -22.19 -9.05 -0.33
N THR A 134 -22.65 -9.06 0.94
CA THR A 134 -22.21 -10.04 1.93
C THR A 134 -22.52 -11.49 1.47
N LEU A 135 -23.70 -11.75 0.94
CA LEU A 135 -24.02 -13.08 0.42
C LEU A 135 -23.17 -13.44 -0.81
N ALA A 136 -22.87 -12.47 -1.66
CA ALA A 136 -22.00 -12.68 -2.81
C ALA A 136 -20.54 -12.97 -2.36
N ASP A 137 -20.02 -12.21 -1.38
CA ASP A 137 -18.68 -12.45 -0.79
C ASP A 137 -18.57 -13.85 -0.18
N PHE A 138 -19.60 -14.30 0.55
CA PHE A 138 -19.63 -15.66 1.10
C PHE A 138 -19.59 -16.72 0.01
N ARG A 139 -20.36 -16.56 -1.09
CA ARG A 139 -20.31 -17.51 -2.21
C ARG A 139 -18.94 -17.54 -2.88
N GLU A 140 -18.37 -16.38 -3.15
CA GLU A 140 -17.03 -16.27 -3.74
C GLU A 140 -15.92 -16.77 -2.82
N SER A 141 -16.20 -16.83 -1.51
CA SER A 141 -15.32 -17.42 -0.50
C SER A 141 -15.63 -18.89 -0.20
N GLY A 142 -16.44 -19.55 -1.05
CA GLY A 142 -16.66 -20.99 -0.99
C GLY A 142 -17.78 -21.46 -0.07
N ALA A 143 -18.70 -20.57 0.37
CA ALA A 143 -19.81 -20.95 1.25
C ALA A 143 -20.70 -22.07 0.67
N ASP A 144 -20.90 -22.07 -0.65
CA ASP A 144 -21.71 -23.06 -1.36
C ASP A 144 -20.89 -24.30 -1.82
N LEU A 145 -19.58 -24.38 -1.51
CA LEU A 145 -18.77 -25.56 -1.80
C LEU A 145 -19.28 -26.79 -1.02
N PRO A 146 -19.18 -27.98 -1.62
CA PRO A 146 -19.39 -29.24 -0.89
C PRO A 146 -18.49 -29.37 0.34
N ASP A 147 -18.98 -29.96 1.40
CA ASP A 147 -18.25 -30.03 2.68
C ASP A 147 -16.94 -30.83 2.60
N ASP A 148 -16.82 -31.76 1.67
CA ASP A 148 -15.58 -32.49 1.36
C ASP A 148 -14.54 -31.68 0.57
N VAL A 149 -14.94 -30.59 -0.11
CA VAL A 149 -14.09 -29.70 -0.86
C VAL A 149 -13.59 -28.51 -0.04
N LYS A 150 -14.36 -28.06 0.95
CA LYS A 150 -14.01 -26.91 1.81
C LYS A 150 -12.62 -27.00 2.46
N PRO A 151 -12.14 -28.16 2.96
CA PRO A 151 -10.78 -28.26 3.51
C PRO A 151 -9.69 -27.97 2.49
N GLU A 152 -9.85 -28.42 1.23
CA GLU A 152 -8.89 -28.11 0.16
C GLU A 152 -8.88 -26.60 -0.15
N TYR A 153 -10.04 -25.97 -0.22
CA TYR A 153 -10.14 -24.53 -0.43
C TYR A 153 -9.44 -23.75 0.68
N ALA A 154 -9.67 -24.12 1.96
CA ALA A 154 -9.04 -23.47 3.10
C ALA A 154 -7.50 -23.61 3.08
N GLU A 155 -7.00 -24.77 2.70
CA GLU A 155 -5.54 -25.01 2.54
C GLU A 155 -4.94 -24.14 1.43
N ILE A 156 -5.63 -23.98 0.29
CA ILE A 156 -5.20 -23.09 -0.79
C ILE A 156 -5.11 -21.65 -0.31
N GLU A 157 -6.09 -21.15 0.44
CA GLU A 157 -6.07 -19.78 1.00
C GLU A 157 -4.90 -19.59 1.96
N ALA A 158 -4.64 -20.56 2.84
CA ALA A 158 -3.50 -20.50 3.76
C ALA A 158 -2.16 -20.45 3.01
N GLN A 159 -1.98 -21.31 2.00
CA GLN A 159 -0.76 -21.34 1.18
C GLN A 159 -0.58 -20.05 0.36
N LEU A 160 -1.65 -19.52 -0.25
CA LEU A 160 -1.61 -18.27 -0.98
C LEU A 160 -1.16 -17.11 -0.08
N SER A 161 -1.71 -17.02 1.12
CA SER A 161 -1.35 -15.98 2.07
C SER A 161 0.13 -16.02 2.45
N LEU A 162 0.64 -17.20 2.82
CA LEU A 162 2.06 -17.37 3.17
C LEU A 162 3.01 -17.06 2.01
N LYS A 163 2.68 -17.59 0.81
CA LYS A 163 3.53 -17.42 -0.38
C LYS A 163 3.53 -15.98 -0.88
N THR A 164 2.40 -15.28 -0.86
CA THR A 164 2.34 -13.87 -1.27
C THR A 164 3.05 -12.96 -0.26
N LYS A 165 2.99 -13.27 1.05
CA LYS A 165 3.79 -12.58 2.06
C LYS A 165 5.28 -12.78 1.80
N LYS A 166 5.74 -14.03 1.61
CA LYS A 166 7.15 -14.32 1.32
C LYS A 166 7.62 -13.64 0.04
N PHE A 167 6.78 -13.57 -0.99
CA PHE A 167 7.08 -12.84 -2.21
C PHE A 167 7.36 -11.35 -1.93
N ALA A 168 6.53 -10.72 -1.13
CA ALA A 168 6.69 -9.29 -0.77
C ALA A 168 7.95 -9.05 0.05
N GLU A 169 8.26 -9.91 1.03
CA GLU A 169 9.49 -9.86 1.82
C GLU A 169 10.73 -9.99 0.94
N ASN A 170 10.75 -10.96 0.02
CA ASN A 170 11.86 -11.16 -0.91
C ASN A 170 12.08 -9.92 -1.81
N VAL A 171 11.01 -9.25 -2.26
CA VAL A 171 11.14 -7.99 -3.03
C VAL A 171 11.79 -6.90 -2.19
N LEU A 172 11.34 -6.72 -0.95
CA LEU A 172 11.89 -5.71 -0.05
C LEU A 172 13.37 -5.98 0.26
N ASP A 173 13.68 -7.20 0.66
CA ASP A 173 15.04 -7.60 1.06
C ASP A 173 16.00 -7.54 -0.13
N SER A 174 15.58 -8.03 -1.31
CA SER A 174 16.36 -7.91 -2.55
C SER A 174 16.61 -6.46 -2.95
N THR A 175 15.61 -5.57 -2.77
CA THR A 175 15.74 -4.13 -3.05
C THR A 175 16.76 -3.49 -2.12
N ASN A 176 16.73 -3.83 -0.83
CA ASN A 176 17.63 -3.28 0.17
C ASN A 176 19.06 -3.86 0.08
N ALA A 177 19.19 -5.12 -0.34
CA ALA A 177 20.49 -5.76 -0.51
C ALA A 177 21.25 -5.26 -1.74
N TRP A 178 20.57 -4.64 -2.71
CA TRP A 178 21.19 -4.13 -3.92
C TRP A 178 21.77 -2.75 -3.70
N GLU A 179 23.06 -2.57 -4.02
CA GLU A 179 23.73 -1.29 -4.02
C GLU A 179 24.74 -1.18 -5.16
N LEU A 180 25.02 0.05 -5.58
CA LEU A 180 26.04 0.39 -6.55
C LEU A 180 26.89 1.53 -6.00
N ILE A 181 28.18 1.26 -5.75
CA ILE A 181 29.13 2.29 -5.33
C ILE A 181 29.85 2.84 -6.56
N VAL A 182 29.80 4.15 -6.74
CA VAL A 182 30.54 4.88 -7.75
C VAL A 182 31.71 5.60 -7.07
N GLU A 183 32.91 5.48 -7.64
CA GLU A 183 34.15 6.07 -7.11
C GLU A 183 34.64 7.24 -7.97
N ASP A 184 34.29 7.25 -9.25
CA ASP A 184 34.69 8.30 -10.18
C ASP A 184 33.53 9.31 -10.38
N GLU A 185 33.74 10.53 -9.91
CA GLU A 185 32.76 11.63 -10.06
C GLU A 185 32.41 11.91 -11.52
N ALA A 186 33.30 11.63 -12.47
CA ALA A 186 33.01 11.82 -13.89
C ALA A 186 31.85 10.96 -14.40
N GLU A 187 31.57 9.81 -13.78
CA GLU A 187 30.40 8.99 -14.12
C GLU A 187 29.08 9.66 -13.74
N LEU A 188 29.11 10.66 -12.84
CA LEU A 188 27.92 11.37 -12.35
C LEU A 188 27.56 12.59 -13.21
N SER A 189 28.28 12.81 -14.31
CA SER A 189 27.94 13.89 -15.25
C SER A 189 26.47 13.85 -15.65
N GLY A 190 25.81 15.00 -15.69
CA GLY A 190 24.40 15.16 -16.04
C GLY A 190 23.42 14.98 -14.86
N LEU A 191 23.84 14.36 -13.75
CA LEU A 191 22.98 14.25 -12.57
C LEU A 191 22.77 15.62 -11.90
N PRO A 192 21.55 15.90 -11.38
CA PRO A 192 21.30 17.05 -10.52
C PRO A 192 22.19 17.03 -9.28
N ASP A 193 22.63 18.21 -8.81
CA ASP A 193 23.49 18.34 -7.63
C ASP A 193 22.82 17.76 -6.37
N SER A 194 21.50 17.89 -6.25
CA SER A 194 20.73 17.29 -5.16
C SER A 194 20.84 15.77 -5.13
N ALA A 195 20.80 15.12 -6.30
CA ALA A 195 20.92 13.66 -6.41
C ALA A 195 22.36 13.19 -6.12
N LYS A 196 23.37 13.92 -6.57
CA LYS A 196 24.78 13.64 -6.23
C LYS A 196 25.02 13.74 -4.74
N GLU A 197 24.55 14.82 -4.12
CA GLU A 197 24.72 15.03 -2.68
C GLU A 197 23.98 13.98 -1.85
N ALA A 198 22.75 13.64 -2.23
CA ALA A 198 22.02 12.55 -1.57
C ALA A 198 22.78 11.22 -1.64
N ALA A 199 23.33 10.86 -2.81
CA ALA A 199 24.11 9.64 -2.99
C ALA A 199 25.43 9.66 -2.20
N ARG A 200 26.08 10.83 -2.07
CA ARG A 200 27.30 11.02 -1.27
C ARG A 200 27.01 10.81 0.23
N LEU A 201 25.98 11.46 0.74
CA LEU A 201 25.57 11.33 2.14
C LEU A 201 25.12 9.91 2.47
N ASP A 202 24.40 9.26 1.56
CA ASP A 202 23.99 7.85 1.73
C ASP A 202 25.24 6.91 1.76
N ALA A 203 26.23 7.17 0.91
CA ALA A 203 27.50 6.43 0.94
C ALA A 203 28.22 6.58 2.29
N LEU A 204 28.36 7.80 2.80
CA LEU A 204 29.01 8.08 4.09
C LEU A 204 28.25 7.39 5.25
N ALA A 205 26.93 7.48 5.26
CA ALA A 205 26.09 6.87 6.29
C ALA A 205 26.21 5.32 6.32
N ASN A 206 26.55 4.71 5.17
CA ASN A 206 26.73 3.26 5.03
C ASN A 206 28.22 2.83 5.02
N GLY A 207 29.13 3.70 5.45
CA GLY A 207 30.55 3.36 5.62
C GLY A 207 31.36 3.34 4.31
N HIS A 208 30.85 3.93 3.24
CA HIS A 208 31.54 4.06 1.96
C HIS A 208 32.16 5.45 1.78
N GLY A 209 33.45 5.51 1.56
CA GLY A 209 34.18 6.77 1.35
C GLY A 209 34.41 7.58 2.63
N THR A 210 35.00 8.77 2.44
CA THR A 210 35.23 9.80 3.47
C THR A 210 34.98 11.17 2.89
N GLU A 211 35.02 12.23 3.70
CA GLU A 211 34.93 13.62 3.20
C GLU A 211 36.06 13.97 2.21
N GLU A 212 37.28 13.41 2.42
CA GLU A 212 38.46 13.64 1.55
C GLU A 212 38.47 12.71 0.32
N ALA A 213 37.80 11.57 0.38
CA ALA A 213 37.69 10.59 -0.70
C ALA A 213 36.23 10.18 -0.88
N PRO A 214 35.40 11.07 -1.45
CA PRO A 214 33.97 10.83 -1.56
C PRO A 214 33.66 9.65 -2.49
N ARG A 215 32.61 8.92 -2.14
CA ARG A 215 31.95 7.90 -2.96
C ARG A 215 30.47 8.17 -2.99
N TRP A 216 29.80 7.58 -3.95
CA TRP A 216 28.36 7.77 -4.16
C TRP A 216 27.69 6.40 -4.18
N ARG A 217 26.71 6.23 -3.28
CA ARG A 217 25.92 5.01 -3.18
C ARG A 217 24.58 5.20 -3.87
N PHE A 218 24.28 4.33 -4.82
CA PHE A 218 22.99 4.26 -5.49
C PHE A 218 22.28 2.96 -5.12
N THR A 219 20.96 3.04 -4.98
CA THR A 219 20.09 1.93 -4.61
C THR A 219 18.93 1.80 -5.62
N GLN A 220 18.12 0.76 -5.48
CA GLN A 220 16.92 0.57 -6.30
C GLN A 220 15.70 1.33 -5.78
N LYS A 221 15.83 2.14 -4.74
CA LYS A 221 14.78 3.07 -4.31
C LYS A 221 14.53 4.09 -5.41
N PHE A 222 13.25 4.41 -5.64
CA PHE A 222 12.83 5.27 -6.75
C PHE A 222 13.60 6.62 -6.80
N THR A 223 13.78 7.26 -5.64
CA THR A 223 14.50 8.54 -5.51
C THR A 223 16.00 8.46 -5.87
N SER A 224 16.60 7.28 -5.81
CA SER A 224 17.98 7.03 -6.23
C SER A 224 18.06 6.57 -7.69
N LEU A 225 17.15 5.68 -8.12
CA LEU A 225 17.13 5.11 -9.46
C LEU A 225 16.72 6.15 -10.53
N GLN A 226 15.61 6.87 -10.29
CA GLN A 226 15.02 7.75 -11.31
C GLN A 226 15.98 8.84 -11.80
N PRO A 227 16.69 9.62 -10.96
CA PRO A 227 17.63 10.64 -11.44
C PRO A 227 18.72 10.07 -12.34
N VAL A 228 19.24 8.86 -12.01
CA VAL A 228 20.26 8.23 -12.84
C VAL A 228 19.68 7.86 -14.22
N MET A 229 18.50 7.26 -14.26
CA MET A 229 17.88 6.84 -15.51
C MET A 229 17.45 7.98 -16.42
N GLN A 230 17.20 9.17 -15.86
CA GLN A 230 16.78 10.34 -16.63
C GLN A 230 17.92 11.28 -16.99
N PHE A 231 18.91 11.45 -16.11
CA PHE A 231 19.85 12.57 -16.23
C PHE A 231 21.31 12.16 -16.38
N ALA A 232 21.74 10.98 -15.88
CA ALA A 232 23.15 10.60 -15.96
C ALA A 232 23.62 10.48 -17.42
N ASP A 233 24.68 11.19 -17.78
CA ASP A 233 25.28 11.10 -19.13
C ASP A 233 25.96 9.74 -19.36
N SER A 234 26.45 9.10 -18.29
CA SER A 234 27.10 7.77 -18.36
C SER A 234 26.13 6.66 -18.74
N ASP A 235 26.27 6.12 -19.95
CA ASP A 235 25.50 4.97 -20.43
C ASP A 235 25.74 3.72 -19.57
N SER A 236 26.98 3.52 -19.15
CA SER A 236 27.37 2.41 -18.26
C SER A 236 26.67 2.50 -16.89
N LEU A 237 26.57 3.70 -16.32
CA LEU A 237 25.90 3.90 -15.04
C LEU A 237 24.40 3.57 -15.14
N ARG A 238 23.72 4.11 -16.16
CA ARG A 238 22.30 3.82 -16.41
C ARG A 238 22.06 2.33 -16.65
N ARG A 239 22.94 1.68 -17.42
CA ARG A 239 22.84 0.24 -17.66
C ARG A 239 22.95 -0.58 -16.39
N ARG A 240 23.95 -0.31 -15.54
CA ARG A 240 24.13 -1.00 -14.24
C ARG A 240 22.91 -0.83 -13.34
N MET A 241 22.34 0.38 -13.27
CA MET A 241 21.13 0.65 -12.50
C MET A 241 19.92 -0.12 -13.04
N TRP A 242 19.75 -0.15 -14.36
CA TRP A 242 18.66 -0.89 -15.00
C TRP A 242 18.80 -2.40 -14.82
N GLU A 243 20.00 -2.96 -15.01
CA GLU A 243 20.29 -4.38 -14.76
C GLU A 243 19.99 -4.74 -13.30
N GLY A 244 20.37 -3.89 -12.36
CA GLY A 244 20.02 -4.03 -10.95
C GLY A 244 18.52 -4.07 -10.72
N SER A 245 17.75 -3.15 -11.32
CA SER A 245 16.30 -3.14 -11.16
C SER A 245 15.62 -4.38 -11.74
N CYS A 246 16.18 -4.96 -12.82
CA CYS A 246 15.70 -6.21 -13.41
C CYS A 246 16.10 -7.46 -12.61
N SER A 247 16.96 -7.34 -11.61
CA SER A 247 17.41 -8.45 -10.76
C SER A 247 16.65 -8.54 -9.42
N ILE A 248 15.80 -7.57 -9.10
CA ILE A 248 15.02 -7.59 -7.85
C ILE A 248 14.09 -8.80 -7.82
N GLY A 249 14.19 -9.58 -6.73
CA GLY A 249 13.43 -10.82 -6.56
C GLY A 249 13.81 -11.93 -7.54
N LYS A 250 15.01 -11.88 -8.16
CA LYS A 250 15.47 -12.84 -9.15
C LYS A 250 16.83 -13.43 -8.79
N GLY A 251 16.85 -14.73 -8.60
CA GLY A 251 18.07 -15.47 -8.25
C GLY A 251 18.56 -15.24 -6.81
N GLY A 252 19.42 -16.13 -6.33
CA GLY A 252 19.99 -16.06 -4.99
C GLY A 252 18.97 -16.33 -3.87
N GLU A 253 19.19 -15.70 -2.71
CA GLU A 253 18.43 -15.92 -1.49
C GLU A 253 16.98 -15.41 -1.60
N TYR A 254 16.76 -14.34 -2.39
CA TYR A 254 15.48 -13.64 -2.51
C TYR A 254 14.74 -13.97 -3.80
N ASP A 255 14.99 -15.14 -4.38
CA ASP A 255 14.38 -15.55 -5.64
C ASP A 255 12.87 -15.81 -5.51
N ASN A 256 12.09 -15.15 -6.35
CA ASN A 256 10.64 -15.29 -6.41
C ASN A 256 10.15 -16.16 -7.60
N GLU A 257 11.02 -16.69 -8.44
CA GLU A 257 10.61 -17.37 -9.68
C GLU A 257 9.75 -18.61 -9.37
N ALA A 258 10.18 -19.44 -8.43
CA ALA A 258 9.41 -20.60 -7.99
C ALA A 258 8.09 -20.19 -7.31
N LEU A 259 8.12 -19.13 -6.45
CA LEU A 259 6.91 -18.63 -5.78
C LEU A 259 5.86 -18.12 -6.77
N ILE A 260 6.27 -17.49 -7.87
CA ILE A 260 5.34 -17.04 -8.91
C ILE A 260 4.59 -18.23 -9.50
N ALA A 261 5.30 -19.30 -9.87
CA ALA A 261 4.67 -20.50 -10.43
C ALA A 261 3.68 -21.14 -9.44
N GLU A 262 4.08 -21.30 -8.18
CA GLU A 262 3.25 -21.89 -7.13
C GLU A 262 2.01 -21.04 -6.83
N ILE A 263 2.14 -19.70 -6.77
CA ILE A 263 1.03 -18.77 -6.56
C ILE A 263 0.03 -18.86 -7.73
N LEU A 264 0.53 -18.93 -8.97
CA LEU A 264 -0.33 -19.03 -10.15
C LEU A 264 -1.09 -20.35 -10.17
N GLU A 265 -0.45 -21.48 -9.84
CA GLU A 265 -1.10 -22.78 -9.73
C GLU A 265 -2.20 -22.80 -8.65
N LEU A 266 -1.91 -22.28 -7.47
CA LEU A 266 -2.89 -22.19 -6.39
C LEU A 266 -4.08 -21.28 -6.77
N ARG A 267 -3.85 -20.17 -7.44
CA ARG A 267 -4.92 -19.29 -7.95
C ARG A 267 -5.80 -19.98 -8.97
N ASP A 268 -5.20 -20.75 -9.87
CA ASP A 268 -5.93 -21.51 -10.88
C ASP A 268 -6.80 -22.61 -10.22
N ARG A 269 -6.24 -23.38 -9.30
CA ARG A 269 -6.98 -24.37 -8.51
C ARG A 269 -8.13 -23.73 -7.74
N LYS A 270 -7.89 -22.60 -7.06
CA LYS A 270 -8.93 -21.84 -6.35
C LYS A 270 -10.10 -21.50 -7.27
N ALA A 271 -9.81 -20.94 -8.44
CA ALA A 271 -10.83 -20.53 -9.40
C ALA A 271 -11.67 -21.74 -9.88
N HIS A 272 -11.03 -22.86 -10.19
CA HIS A 272 -11.73 -24.08 -10.61
C HIS A 272 -12.62 -24.67 -9.50
N LEU A 273 -12.15 -24.67 -8.24
CA LEU A 273 -12.98 -25.12 -7.11
C LEU A 273 -14.25 -24.26 -6.97
N LEU A 274 -14.16 -22.97 -7.22
CA LEU A 274 -15.27 -22.03 -7.19
C LEU A 274 -16.15 -22.05 -8.46
N GLY A 275 -15.83 -22.91 -9.44
CA GLY A 275 -16.60 -23.07 -10.68
C GLY A 275 -16.27 -22.08 -11.78
N TYR A 276 -15.16 -21.35 -11.68
CA TYR A 276 -14.69 -20.43 -12.73
C TYR A 276 -13.73 -21.13 -13.67
N GLY A 277 -13.70 -20.67 -14.92
CA GLY A 277 -12.81 -21.22 -15.95
C GLY A 277 -11.31 -20.85 -15.76
N CYS A 278 -11.05 -19.75 -15.07
CA CYS A 278 -9.71 -19.29 -14.69
C CYS A 278 -9.76 -18.25 -13.58
N PHE A 279 -8.61 -17.95 -12.99
CA PHE A 279 -8.53 -16.93 -11.92
C PHE A 279 -8.95 -15.52 -12.38
N ALA A 280 -8.70 -15.15 -13.64
CA ALA A 280 -9.14 -13.86 -14.17
C ALA A 280 -10.65 -13.73 -14.21
N ASP A 281 -11.39 -14.79 -14.55
CA ASP A 281 -12.86 -14.79 -14.50
C ASP A 281 -13.37 -14.65 -13.07
N TYR A 282 -12.80 -15.39 -12.11
CA TYR A 282 -13.10 -15.22 -10.70
C TYR A 282 -12.84 -13.78 -10.22
N ALA A 283 -11.66 -13.25 -10.46
CA ALA A 283 -11.26 -11.94 -9.98
C ALA A 283 -12.08 -10.77 -10.58
N THR A 284 -12.65 -10.95 -11.78
CA THR A 284 -13.40 -9.90 -12.48
C THR A 284 -14.91 -10.07 -12.44
N SER A 285 -15.43 -11.17 -11.89
CA SER A 285 -16.86 -11.55 -11.91
C SER A 285 -17.79 -10.44 -11.40
N ARG A 286 -17.40 -9.73 -10.34
CA ARG A 286 -18.15 -8.62 -9.73
C ARG A 286 -17.49 -7.24 -9.97
N ARG A 287 -16.61 -7.13 -10.95
CA ARG A 287 -15.97 -5.87 -11.36
C ARG A 287 -16.53 -5.38 -12.68
N MET A 288 -16.21 -4.15 -13.07
CA MET A 288 -16.70 -3.54 -14.31
C MET A 288 -16.46 -4.38 -15.56
N ALA A 289 -15.37 -5.16 -15.61
CA ALA A 289 -15.07 -6.05 -16.73
C ALA A 289 -16.03 -7.25 -16.83
N GLY A 290 -16.49 -7.78 -15.68
CA GLY A 290 -17.40 -8.92 -15.58
C GLY A 290 -16.79 -10.28 -15.98
N SER A 291 -15.70 -10.31 -16.74
CA SER A 291 -14.96 -11.53 -17.11
C SER A 291 -13.51 -11.23 -17.48
N GLY A 292 -12.64 -12.22 -17.36
CA GLY A 292 -11.24 -12.15 -17.82
C GLY A 292 -11.14 -11.87 -19.32
N ALA A 293 -12.03 -12.45 -20.11
CA ALA A 293 -12.08 -12.21 -21.56
C ALA A 293 -12.37 -10.75 -21.90
N ASN A 294 -13.33 -10.10 -21.20
CA ASN A 294 -13.63 -8.70 -21.39
C ASN A 294 -12.46 -7.80 -20.94
N ALA A 295 -11.82 -8.15 -19.82
CA ALA A 295 -10.63 -7.43 -19.34
C ALA A 295 -9.50 -7.50 -20.37
N LEU A 296 -9.20 -8.70 -20.89
CA LEU A 296 -8.19 -8.90 -21.92
C LEU A 296 -8.54 -8.17 -23.22
N LYS A 297 -9.81 -8.21 -23.64
CA LYS A 297 -10.28 -7.45 -24.80
C LYS A 297 -10.06 -5.94 -24.63
N PHE A 298 -10.39 -5.39 -23.46
CA PHE A 298 -10.17 -3.98 -23.17
C PHE A 298 -8.68 -3.61 -23.27
N ILE A 299 -7.79 -4.43 -22.70
CA ILE A 299 -6.34 -4.21 -22.76
C ILE A 299 -5.84 -4.27 -24.21
N ASN A 300 -6.29 -5.24 -25.00
CA ASN A 300 -5.90 -5.38 -26.39
C ASN A 300 -6.42 -4.21 -27.24
N ASP A 301 -7.69 -3.82 -27.09
CA ASP A 301 -8.27 -2.67 -27.79
C ASP A 301 -7.50 -1.37 -27.46
N LEU A 302 -7.08 -1.20 -26.19
CA LEU A 302 -6.27 -0.06 -25.78
C LEU A 302 -4.87 -0.12 -26.38
N HIS A 303 -4.23 -1.30 -26.32
CA HIS A 303 -2.91 -1.54 -26.93
C HIS A 303 -2.91 -1.16 -28.42
N ASP A 304 -3.91 -1.64 -29.18
CA ASP A 304 -3.99 -1.38 -30.62
C ASP A 304 -4.16 0.11 -30.94
N LYS A 305 -4.91 0.85 -30.08
CA LYS A 305 -5.08 2.30 -30.21
C LYS A 305 -3.81 3.09 -29.87
N VAL A 306 -3.09 2.67 -28.83
CA VAL A 306 -1.91 3.39 -28.30
C VAL A 306 -0.64 3.06 -29.08
N LYS A 307 -0.49 1.81 -29.55
CA LYS A 307 0.72 1.32 -30.21
C LYS A 307 1.24 2.19 -31.35
N PRO A 308 0.41 2.71 -32.29
CA PRO A 308 0.90 3.58 -33.36
C PRO A 308 1.56 4.87 -32.83
N SER A 309 0.96 5.51 -31.80
CA SER A 309 1.51 6.71 -31.18
C SER A 309 2.80 6.40 -30.43
N PHE A 310 2.82 5.31 -29.65
CA PHE A 310 4.02 4.84 -28.97
C PHE A 310 5.20 4.61 -29.94
N LEU A 311 4.95 3.91 -31.06
CA LEU A 311 6.00 3.66 -32.06
C LEU A 311 6.50 4.94 -32.71
N LYS A 312 5.61 5.92 -32.97
CA LYS A 312 5.97 7.24 -33.48
C LYS A 312 6.84 8.00 -32.48
N ASP A 313 6.50 7.97 -31.21
CA ASP A 313 7.26 8.65 -30.17
C ASP A 313 8.63 8.00 -29.97
N MET A 314 8.71 6.70 -29.93
CA MET A 314 9.97 5.95 -29.84
C MET A 314 10.90 6.21 -31.04
N GLU A 315 10.33 6.28 -32.23
CA GLU A 315 11.08 6.64 -33.45
C GLU A 315 11.60 8.08 -33.38
N ALA A 316 10.82 9.01 -32.84
CA ALA A 316 11.26 10.39 -32.65
C ALA A 316 12.43 10.51 -31.64
N VAL A 317 12.41 9.73 -30.55
CA VAL A 317 13.51 9.67 -29.57
C VAL A 317 14.75 9.01 -30.20
N ARG A 318 14.58 7.93 -30.96
CA ARG A 318 15.66 7.24 -31.66
C ARG A 318 16.38 8.17 -32.65
N ARG A 319 15.63 8.91 -33.50
CA ARG A 319 16.18 9.90 -34.44
C ARG A 319 16.89 11.05 -33.74
N TYR A 320 16.34 11.52 -32.64
CA TYR A 320 16.96 12.54 -31.82
C TYR A 320 18.34 12.09 -31.30
N LYS A 321 18.47 10.83 -30.83
CA LYS A 321 19.75 10.25 -30.44
C LYS A 321 20.73 10.19 -31.63
N GLU A 322 20.28 9.74 -32.80
CA GLU A 322 21.13 9.73 -34.03
C GLU A 322 21.66 11.11 -34.38
N GLU A 323 20.78 12.11 -34.35
CA GLU A 323 21.15 13.51 -34.63
C GLU A 323 22.22 14.01 -33.65
N LYS A 324 22.01 13.79 -32.35
CA LYS A 324 22.91 14.28 -31.29
C LYS A 324 24.26 13.56 -31.25
N THR A 325 24.27 12.28 -31.58
CA THR A 325 25.49 11.45 -31.49
C THR A 325 26.24 11.34 -32.82
N GLY A 326 25.59 11.65 -33.94
CA GLY A 326 26.14 11.40 -35.30
C GLY A 326 26.32 9.94 -35.64
N LYS A 327 25.71 9.02 -34.87
CA LYS A 327 25.82 7.56 -35.06
C LYS A 327 24.46 6.97 -35.42
N SER A 328 24.46 5.99 -36.32
CA SER A 328 23.24 5.23 -36.61
C SER A 328 22.79 4.41 -35.37
N VAL A 329 21.51 4.45 -35.06
CA VAL A 329 20.88 3.76 -33.92
C VAL A 329 19.75 2.89 -34.44
N GLU A 330 19.94 1.58 -34.45
CA GLU A 330 18.91 0.65 -34.88
C GLU A 330 17.75 0.58 -33.89
N LYS A 331 18.07 0.49 -32.58
CA LYS A 331 17.12 0.39 -31.47
C LYS A 331 17.68 1.06 -30.22
N LEU A 332 16.80 1.68 -29.44
CA LEU A 332 17.15 2.17 -28.11
C LEU A 332 17.18 1.03 -27.12
N SER A 333 18.21 1.00 -26.27
CA SER A 333 18.24 0.10 -25.11
C SER A 333 17.27 0.59 -24.03
N PRO A 334 16.75 -0.30 -23.15
CA PRO A 334 15.82 0.08 -22.11
C PRO A 334 16.33 1.23 -21.19
N TRP A 335 17.63 1.21 -20.86
CA TRP A 335 18.27 2.24 -20.03
C TRP A 335 18.54 3.58 -20.74
N GLU A 336 18.26 3.66 -22.02
CA GLU A 336 18.48 4.86 -22.85
C GLU A 336 17.21 5.67 -23.06
N THR A 337 16.05 5.00 -23.03
CA THR A 337 14.78 5.62 -23.40
C THR A 337 14.44 6.84 -22.52
N GLY A 338 14.52 6.68 -21.19
CA GLY A 338 14.25 7.78 -20.26
C GLY A 338 15.19 8.99 -20.46
N TYR A 339 16.48 8.71 -20.58
CA TYR A 339 17.51 9.71 -20.76
C TYR A 339 17.34 10.52 -22.07
N TRP A 340 17.18 9.83 -23.21
CA TRP A 340 17.04 10.50 -24.50
C TRP A 340 15.69 11.21 -24.66
N SER A 341 14.63 10.68 -24.03
CA SER A 341 13.34 11.33 -23.97
C SER A 341 13.42 12.64 -23.20
N GLU A 342 14.10 12.64 -22.04
CA GLU A 342 14.28 13.82 -21.21
C GLU A 342 15.16 14.88 -21.90
N LYS A 343 16.27 14.49 -22.50
CA LYS A 343 17.09 15.43 -23.29
C LYS A 343 16.31 16.06 -24.43
N ARG A 344 15.52 15.26 -25.17
CA ARG A 344 14.66 15.76 -26.23
C ARG A 344 13.59 16.71 -25.70
N ARG A 345 12.95 16.38 -24.58
CA ARG A 345 11.94 17.21 -23.94
C ARG A 345 12.52 18.59 -23.55
N ARG A 346 13.67 18.60 -22.88
CA ARG A 346 14.36 19.85 -22.48
C ARG A 346 14.66 20.73 -23.69
N GLU A 347 15.15 20.16 -24.78
CA GLU A 347 15.47 20.93 -25.98
C GLU A 347 14.20 21.47 -26.69
N LEU A 348 13.14 20.67 -26.78
CA LEU A 348 11.91 21.07 -27.47
C LEU A 348 11.12 22.14 -26.73
N TYR A 349 11.10 22.07 -25.42
CA TYR A 349 10.24 22.92 -24.60
C TYR A 349 11.01 23.98 -23.82
N ALA A 350 12.36 23.98 -23.87
CA ALA A 350 13.23 24.87 -23.11
C ALA A 350 12.84 24.93 -21.59
N PHE A 351 12.45 23.78 -21.03
CA PHE A 351 11.91 23.64 -19.69
C PHE A 351 12.62 22.51 -18.94
N ASP A 352 13.11 22.82 -17.75
CA ASP A 352 13.68 21.84 -16.82
C ASP A 352 12.73 21.64 -15.63
N GLU A 353 12.33 20.40 -15.35
CA GLU A 353 11.49 20.08 -14.18
C GLU A 353 12.21 20.41 -12.86
N GLU A 354 13.53 20.39 -12.83
CA GLU A 354 14.31 20.77 -11.65
C GLU A 354 14.09 22.25 -11.27
N ASP A 355 13.76 23.12 -12.24
CA ASP A 355 13.42 24.52 -11.99
C ASP A 355 12.14 24.71 -11.18
N LEU A 356 11.29 23.68 -11.13
CA LEU A 356 10.06 23.67 -10.32
C LEU A 356 10.29 23.26 -8.87
N ARG A 357 11.32 22.45 -8.58
CA ARG A 357 11.58 21.95 -7.22
C ARG A 357 11.62 23.03 -6.14
N PRO A 358 12.22 24.21 -6.34
CA PRO A 358 12.23 25.27 -5.33
C PRO A 358 10.85 25.75 -4.89
N TYR A 359 9.83 25.51 -5.71
CA TYR A 359 8.43 25.85 -5.41
C TYR A 359 7.69 24.74 -4.67
N TYR A 360 8.23 23.52 -4.64
CA TYR A 360 7.59 22.30 -4.15
C TYR A 360 8.27 21.76 -2.88
N SER A 361 8.43 22.61 -1.84
CA SER A 361 8.73 22.06 -0.53
C SER A 361 7.50 21.28 -0.02
N VAL A 362 7.71 20.22 0.77
CA VAL A 362 6.63 19.39 1.31
C VAL A 362 5.59 20.27 2.02
N GLU A 363 6.03 21.24 2.82
CA GLU A 363 5.16 22.16 3.57
C GLU A 363 4.27 22.97 2.61
N LYS A 364 4.84 23.59 1.56
CA LYS A 364 4.06 24.38 0.58
C LYS A 364 3.11 23.52 -0.23
N VAL A 365 3.51 22.30 -0.57
CA VAL A 365 2.65 21.36 -1.29
C VAL A 365 1.46 20.97 -0.41
N MET A 366 1.69 20.68 0.87
CA MET A 366 0.61 20.35 1.82
C MET A 366 -0.31 21.56 2.07
N GLU A 367 0.25 22.77 2.23
CA GLU A 367 -0.56 24.01 2.34
C GLU A 367 -1.43 24.24 1.11
N GLY A 368 -0.86 24.07 -0.09
CA GLY A 368 -1.59 24.18 -1.35
C GLY A 368 -2.69 23.14 -1.50
N LEU A 369 -2.38 21.89 -1.18
CA LEU A 369 -3.33 20.78 -1.16
C LEU A 369 -4.52 21.12 -0.24
N PHE A 370 -4.24 21.48 1.02
CA PHE A 370 -5.29 21.78 1.99
C PHE A 370 -6.13 23.00 1.57
N SER A 371 -5.50 24.04 1.03
CA SER A 371 -6.23 25.21 0.52
C SER A 371 -7.23 24.84 -0.58
N ILE A 372 -6.81 23.99 -1.54
CA ILE A 372 -7.68 23.54 -2.65
C ILE A 372 -8.85 22.71 -2.10
N TYR A 373 -8.55 21.68 -1.31
CA TYR A 373 -9.59 20.76 -0.81
C TYR A 373 -10.51 21.41 0.23
N SER A 374 -10.00 22.35 1.04
CA SER A 374 -10.85 23.15 1.94
C SER A 374 -11.87 23.97 1.15
N GLY A 375 -11.44 24.58 0.03
CA GLY A 375 -12.35 25.33 -0.83
C GLY A 375 -13.36 24.44 -1.58
N LEU A 376 -12.99 23.21 -1.92
CA LEU A 376 -13.86 22.27 -2.64
C LEU A 376 -14.90 21.60 -1.74
N TYR A 377 -14.51 21.21 -0.54
CA TYR A 377 -15.31 20.36 0.33
C TYR A 377 -15.86 21.06 1.58
N GLY A 378 -15.50 22.33 1.80
CA GLY A 378 -15.95 23.04 3.01
C GLY A 378 -15.35 22.42 4.28
N ILE A 379 -14.09 21.99 4.23
CA ILE A 379 -13.38 21.42 5.39
C ILE A 379 -12.25 22.34 5.85
N THR A 380 -11.83 22.19 7.09
CA THR A 380 -10.58 22.75 7.61
C THR A 380 -9.63 21.61 7.95
N VAL A 381 -8.34 21.77 7.63
CA VAL A 381 -7.29 20.81 7.95
C VAL A 381 -6.29 21.46 8.89
N THR A 382 -6.09 20.85 10.06
CA THR A 382 -5.24 21.40 11.13
C THR A 382 -4.12 20.42 11.47
N PRO A 383 -2.84 20.82 11.38
CA PRO A 383 -1.74 20.00 11.84
C PRO A 383 -1.72 19.89 13.37
N ARG A 384 -1.33 18.72 13.88
CA ARG A 384 -1.07 18.48 15.29
C ARG A 384 0.42 18.20 15.50
N PRO A 385 1.02 18.66 16.60
CA PRO A 385 2.36 18.24 16.98
C PRO A 385 2.44 16.71 17.09
N THR A 386 3.56 16.12 16.68
CA THR A 386 3.79 14.68 16.74
C THR A 386 4.98 14.36 17.63
N VAL A 387 4.97 13.17 18.25
CA VAL A 387 6.07 12.64 19.03
C VAL A 387 6.24 11.14 18.72
N ALA A 388 7.46 10.72 18.50
CA ALA A 388 7.80 9.31 18.27
C ALA A 388 8.53 8.76 19.50
N PHE A 389 8.06 7.63 20.02
CA PHE A 389 8.75 6.84 21.04
C PHE A 389 9.21 5.52 20.42
N LYS A 390 10.25 4.93 21.00
CA LYS A 390 10.69 3.59 20.60
C LYS A 390 9.66 2.54 21.06
N PRO A 391 9.52 1.42 20.35
CA PRO A 391 8.69 0.31 20.80
C PRO A 391 9.05 -0.12 22.22
N GLY A 392 8.05 -0.25 23.10
CA GLY A 392 8.25 -0.59 24.53
C GLY A 392 8.67 0.58 25.42
N GLU A 393 8.95 1.76 24.87
CA GLU A 393 9.28 2.94 25.67
C GLU A 393 8.00 3.52 26.28
N SER A 394 8.03 3.76 27.60
CA SER A 394 6.91 4.42 28.28
C SER A 394 7.18 5.92 28.36
N GLY A 395 6.50 6.69 27.54
CA GLY A 395 6.49 8.14 27.56
C GLY A 395 5.05 8.67 27.55
N GLU A 396 4.80 9.78 28.22
CA GLU A 396 3.57 10.53 27.99
C GLU A 396 3.82 11.53 26.87
N ALA A 397 2.97 11.51 25.84
CA ALA A 397 3.02 12.52 24.81
C ALA A 397 2.81 13.91 25.44
N PRO A 398 3.58 14.94 25.05
CA PRO A 398 3.32 16.31 25.45
C PRO A 398 1.86 16.69 25.20
N GLU A 399 1.32 17.59 26.00
CA GLU A 399 -0.07 18.04 25.86
C GLU A 399 -0.34 18.50 24.41
N GLY A 400 -1.37 17.92 23.80
CA GLY A 400 -1.76 18.20 22.42
C GLY A 400 -0.95 17.49 21.34
N ALA A 401 0.11 16.76 21.67
CA ALA A 401 0.88 15.98 20.68
C ALA A 401 0.26 14.60 20.43
N VAL A 402 0.42 14.11 19.20
CA VAL A 402 -0.02 12.78 18.76
C VAL A 402 1.17 11.87 18.62
N GLU A 403 1.06 10.67 19.17
CA GLU A 403 2.09 9.67 19.05
C GLU A 403 2.12 9.09 17.62
N VAL A 404 3.35 8.89 17.11
CA VAL A 404 3.61 8.35 15.77
C VAL A 404 4.70 7.27 15.82
N TRP A 405 4.77 6.40 14.81
CA TRP A 405 5.74 5.30 14.74
C TRP A 405 7.13 5.72 14.27
N HIS A 406 7.29 6.93 13.71
CA HIS A 406 8.57 7.44 13.22
C HIS A 406 8.58 8.98 13.31
N PRO A 407 9.73 9.63 13.62
CA PRO A 407 9.81 11.09 13.75
C PRO A 407 9.39 11.89 12.51
N ASP A 408 9.50 11.31 11.31
CA ASP A 408 9.13 11.96 10.04
C ASP A 408 7.61 11.96 9.80
N VAL A 409 6.81 11.29 10.64
CA VAL A 409 5.36 11.16 10.45
C VAL A 409 4.65 12.40 10.98
N LEU A 410 3.79 12.95 10.16
CA LEU A 410 2.92 14.10 10.47
C LEU A 410 1.51 13.61 10.79
N PHE A 411 0.74 14.46 11.48
CA PHE A 411 -0.66 14.18 11.80
C PHE A 411 -1.54 15.39 11.55
N TYR A 412 -2.72 15.16 10.97
CA TYR A 412 -3.69 16.19 10.60
C TYR A 412 -5.09 15.81 11.04
N GLU A 413 -5.85 16.81 11.49
CA GLU A 413 -7.29 16.71 11.80
C GLU A 413 -8.10 17.43 10.72
N LEU A 414 -9.21 16.81 10.31
CA LEU A 414 -10.17 17.38 9.37
C LEU A 414 -11.46 17.69 10.11
N HIS A 415 -11.90 18.93 9.99
CA HIS A 415 -13.17 19.40 10.58
C HIS A 415 -14.05 19.98 9.49
N ASP A 416 -15.35 19.85 9.66
CA ASP A 416 -16.31 20.59 8.85
C ASP A 416 -16.14 22.10 9.11
N ALA A 417 -16.03 22.89 8.07
CA ALA A 417 -15.69 24.32 8.19
C ALA A 417 -16.83 25.16 8.78
N GLU A 418 -18.08 24.71 8.66
CA GLU A 418 -19.27 25.42 9.14
C GLU A 418 -19.59 25.05 10.58
N SER A 419 -19.66 23.77 10.90
CA SER A 419 -20.06 23.26 12.21
C SER A 419 -18.88 23.09 13.18
N GLY A 420 -17.65 22.97 12.69
CA GLY A 420 -16.48 22.60 13.48
C GLY A 420 -16.46 21.11 13.89
N GLU A 421 -17.38 20.29 13.39
CA GLU A 421 -17.44 18.86 13.71
C GLU A 421 -16.17 18.15 13.23
N HIS A 422 -15.56 17.31 14.08
CA HIS A 422 -14.42 16.47 13.70
C HIS A 422 -14.86 15.34 12.78
N LEU A 423 -14.45 15.40 11.52
CA LEU A 423 -14.81 14.43 10.48
C LEU A 423 -13.86 13.24 10.44
N GLY A 424 -12.58 13.50 10.66
CA GLY A 424 -11.54 12.49 10.61
C GLY A 424 -10.15 13.05 10.83
N SER A 425 -9.19 12.16 10.87
CA SER A 425 -7.76 12.51 10.96
C SER A 425 -6.95 11.56 10.10
N PHE A 426 -5.72 11.94 9.79
CA PHE A 426 -4.80 11.03 9.11
C PHE A 426 -3.35 11.26 9.51
N TYR A 427 -2.59 10.17 9.49
CA TYR A 427 -1.14 10.18 9.54
C TYR A 427 -0.57 10.33 8.13
N ALA A 428 0.49 11.12 7.98
CA ALA A 428 1.19 11.34 6.71
C ALA A 428 2.68 10.96 6.85
N ASP A 429 3.09 9.89 6.17
CA ASP A 429 4.43 9.32 6.21
C ASP A 429 5.06 9.39 4.81
N TRP A 430 5.73 10.51 4.51
CA TRP A 430 6.14 10.83 3.14
C TRP A 430 7.52 10.31 2.73
N HIS A 431 8.42 10.02 3.67
CA HIS A 431 9.82 9.78 3.33
C HIS A 431 10.20 8.28 3.32
N PRO A 432 11.11 7.86 2.39
CA PRO A 432 11.59 6.49 2.33
C PRO A 432 12.52 6.17 3.51
N ARG A 433 12.55 4.90 3.93
CA ARG A 433 13.52 4.30 4.85
C ARG A 433 13.66 2.81 4.56
N ASP A 434 14.69 2.16 5.10
CA ASP A 434 14.98 0.75 4.79
C ASP A 434 13.89 -0.20 5.30
N SER A 435 13.27 0.15 6.43
CA SER A 435 12.16 -0.58 7.03
C SER A 435 10.80 -0.30 6.40
N LYS A 436 10.74 0.45 5.28
CA LYS A 436 9.48 0.86 4.65
C LYS A 436 9.35 0.34 3.24
N ARG A 437 8.21 -0.27 2.95
CA ARG A 437 7.85 -0.75 1.61
C ARG A 437 7.85 0.39 0.59
N ALA A 438 8.31 0.11 -0.64
CA ALA A 438 8.30 1.05 -1.75
C ALA A 438 6.87 1.36 -2.23
N GLY A 439 6.72 2.49 -2.92
CA GLY A 439 5.45 2.97 -3.48
C GLY A 439 4.79 4.05 -2.64
N ALA A 440 3.54 4.36 -2.98
CA ALA A 440 2.67 5.23 -2.21
C ALA A 440 1.30 4.56 -2.06
N TRP A 441 0.60 4.82 -0.98
CA TRP A 441 -0.73 4.28 -0.73
C TRP A 441 -1.48 5.06 0.34
N MET A 442 -2.80 5.07 0.24
CA MET A 442 -3.72 5.44 1.30
C MET A 442 -4.31 4.18 1.93
N ASN A 443 -4.54 4.20 3.23
CA ASN A 443 -5.26 3.14 3.94
C ASN A 443 -6.08 3.74 5.09
N CYS A 444 -6.98 2.96 5.66
CA CYS A 444 -7.82 3.33 6.78
C CYS A 444 -7.50 2.46 7.99
N LEU A 445 -7.23 3.08 9.14
CA LEU A 445 -7.09 2.39 10.42
C LEU A 445 -8.45 2.21 11.12
N SER A 446 -9.34 3.19 10.97
CA SER A 446 -10.69 3.14 11.54
C SER A 446 -11.66 3.88 10.62
N VAL A 447 -12.72 3.20 10.24
CA VAL A 447 -13.84 3.80 9.50
C VAL A 447 -14.73 4.51 10.49
N GLY A 448 -15.02 5.79 10.22
CA GLY A 448 -15.95 6.56 11.06
C GLY A 448 -17.39 6.09 10.90
N GLU A 449 -18.21 6.46 11.87
CA GLU A 449 -19.66 6.19 11.84
C GLU A 449 -20.44 7.50 11.85
N PRO A 450 -21.52 7.63 11.07
CA PRO A 450 -22.41 8.78 11.15
C PRO A 450 -23.12 8.81 12.51
N PRO A 451 -23.63 9.98 12.97
CA PRO A 451 -24.42 10.05 14.17
C PRO A 451 -25.63 9.12 14.08
N HIS A 452 -25.82 8.24 15.07
CA HIS A 452 -26.99 7.36 15.13
C HIS A 452 -27.33 6.94 16.58
N GLY A 453 -28.59 6.69 16.83
CA GLY A 453 -29.06 6.20 18.15
C GLY A 453 -28.68 7.11 19.33
N GLY A 454 -28.54 8.42 19.10
CA GLY A 454 -28.09 9.38 20.13
C GLY A 454 -26.57 9.43 20.36
N LYS A 455 -25.78 8.63 19.64
CA LYS A 455 -24.32 8.70 19.63
C LYS A 455 -23.84 9.80 18.67
N PRO A 456 -22.80 10.57 19.03
CA PRO A 456 -22.16 11.50 18.12
C PRO A 456 -21.47 10.74 16.97
N ARG A 457 -21.04 11.46 15.93
CA ARG A 457 -20.18 10.93 14.87
C ARG A 457 -18.91 10.32 15.47
N ALA A 458 -18.55 9.13 15.01
CA ALA A 458 -17.19 8.61 15.18
C ALA A 458 -16.34 9.08 13.99
N PRO A 459 -15.21 9.76 14.19
CA PRO A 459 -14.39 10.27 13.10
C PRO A 459 -13.63 9.13 12.42
N HIS A 460 -13.26 9.36 11.14
CA HIS A 460 -12.37 8.44 10.39
C HIS A 460 -10.91 8.63 10.83
N LEU A 461 -10.11 7.56 10.77
CA LEU A 461 -8.66 7.63 10.96
C LEU A 461 -7.95 6.97 9.77
N GLY A 462 -7.28 7.79 8.98
CA GLY A 462 -6.60 7.37 7.75
C GLY A 462 -5.08 7.37 7.87
N LEU A 463 -4.46 6.79 6.86
CA LEU A 463 -3.01 6.73 6.64
C LEU A 463 -2.71 7.15 5.21
N MET A 464 -1.75 8.04 5.04
CA MET A 464 -1.17 8.39 3.74
C MET A 464 0.32 8.13 3.80
N VAL A 465 0.80 7.27 2.94
CA VAL A 465 2.19 6.81 2.96
C VAL A 465 2.81 6.99 1.59
N GLY A 466 4.03 7.50 1.55
CA GLY A 466 4.79 7.71 0.31
C GLY A 466 6.27 7.45 0.48
N ASN A 467 7.02 7.61 -0.59
CA ASN A 467 8.48 7.50 -0.61
C ASN A 467 9.08 8.69 -1.37
N MET A 468 8.75 9.89 -0.89
CA MET A 468 9.13 11.18 -1.50
C MET A 468 10.55 11.56 -1.14
N THR A 469 11.16 12.43 -1.94
CA THR A 469 12.51 12.98 -1.71
C THR A 469 12.66 13.49 -0.28
N LYS A 470 13.72 13.05 0.40
CA LYS A 470 14.08 13.50 1.76
C LYS A 470 14.71 14.89 1.77
N PRO A 471 14.69 15.60 2.93
CA PRO A 471 15.61 16.69 3.19
C PRO A 471 17.07 16.24 3.02
N VAL A 472 17.93 17.11 2.50
CA VAL A 472 19.36 16.81 2.31
C VAL A 472 20.18 17.84 3.08
N GLY A 473 20.83 17.42 4.16
CA GLY A 473 21.51 18.33 5.10
C GLY A 473 20.51 19.35 5.66
N ASP A 474 20.87 20.65 5.61
CA ASP A 474 19.99 21.75 6.06
C ASP A 474 18.98 22.21 5.01
N LYS A 475 18.93 21.56 3.82
CA LYS A 475 17.98 21.91 2.77
C LYS A 475 16.66 21.17 2.98
N PRO A 476 15.50 21.88 2.83
CA PRO A 476 14.20 21.23 2.95
C PRO A 476 13.98 20.17 1.87
N ALA A 477 13.08 19.24 2.10
CA ALA A 477 12.63 18.29 1.09
C ALA A 477 11.95 19.06 -0.07
N LEU A 478 12.57 19.04 -1.25
CA LEU A 478 12.04 19.64 -2.47
C LEU A 478 11.55 18.52 -3.40
N LEU A 479 10.25 18.51 -3.66
CA LEU A 479 9.61 17.48 -4.44
C LEU A 479 9.74 17.72 -5.95
N SER A 480 9.75 16.65 -6.73
CA SER A 480 9.49 16.71 -8.16
C SER A 480 8.00 16.93 -8.43
N HIS A 481 7.64 17.41 -9.61
CA HIS A 481 6.23 17.54 -10.01
C HIS A 481 5.47 16.20 -9.89
N ARG A 482 6.10 15.09 -10.27
CA ARG A 482 5.51 13.75 -10.14
C ARG A 482 5.23 13.35 -8.69
N GLU A 483 6.10 13.71 -7.75
CA GLU A 483 5.87 13.46 -6.32
C GLU A 483 4.69 14.28 -5.80
N VAL A 484 4.53 15.52 -6.29
CA VAL A 484 3.35 16.35 -5.99
C VAL A 484 2.07 15.69 -6.51
N GLU A 485 2.06 15.24 -7.78
CA GLU A 485 0.93 14.50 -8.35
C GLU A 485 0.57 13.27 -7.49
N THR A 486 1.57 12.54 -7.01
CA THR A 486 1.35 11.36 -6.15
C THR A 486 0.69 11.76 -4.82
N ILE A 487 1.15 12.82 -4.16
CA ILE A 487 0.54 13.31 -2.91
C ILE A 487 -0.93 13.68 -3.14
N PHE A 488 -1.23 14.40 -4.22
CA PHE A 488 -2.60 14.74 -4.58
C PHE A 488 -3.46 13.51 -4.91
N HIS A 489 -2.87 12.49 -5.54
CA HIS A 489 -3.53 11.23 -5.85
C HIS A 489 -3.92 10.46 -4.58
N GLU A 490 -3.02 10.34 -3.60
CA GLU A 490 -3.29 9.63 -2.35
C GLU A 490 -4.30 10.35 -1.46
N PHE A 491 -4.36 11.69 -1.55
CA PHE A 491 -5.35 12.47 -0.80
C PHE A 491 -6.75 12.42 -1.43
N GLY A 492 -6.84 12.37 -2.76
CA GLY A 492 -8.10 12.36 -3.52
C GLY A 492 -8.78 11.02 -3.58
#